data_38501baeeac7e1e167bd4887fcf221f4
#
_entry.id   38501baeeac7e1e167bd4887fcf221f4
#
_cell.length_a   1.000
_cell.length_b   1.000
_cell.length_c   1.000
_cell.angle_alpha   90.00
_cell.angle_beta   90.00
_cell.angle_gamma   90.00
#
_symmetry.space_group_name_H-M   'P 1'
#
loop_
_entity.id
_entity.type
_entity.pdbx_description
1 polymer ?
#
loop_
_entity_poly.entity_id
_entity_poly.type
_entity_poly.pdbx_seq_one_letter_code
_entity_poly.pdbx_strand_id
1 'polypeptide(L)'
;MFSIPYNAASETYVWSFQYKLLNNILFTNTKLFKIGLIESERCSFCAIYKEDLYHLFYGCSYARAFWNRFCNWWSNFRSENLSLSLKDVIVGFSNRNDLLNYLIIIGKLCIWESRRNKSIPTFNLFLHKVEAKKQSERLIALKNKKLHDFRKRWELLLL
;
A
#
# COMPACT_ATOMS: atom_id res chain seq x y z
N MET A 1 -0.25 -18.98 -4.65
CA MET A 1 -1.00 -18.20 -3.64
C MET A 1 -0.55 -16.73 -3.52
N PHE A 2 0.67 -16.37 -3.94
CA PHE A 2 1.21 -15.00 -3.84
C PHE A 2 1.28 -14.25 -5.18
N SER A 3 0.60 -14.72 -6.23
CA SER A 3 0.64 -14.12 -7.57
C SER A 3 -0.15 -12.81 -7.68
N ILE A 4 -1.20 -12.62 -6.87
CA ILE A 4 -2.11 -11.46 -6.97
C ILE A 4 -1.37 -10.12 -6.83
N PRO A 5 -0.55 -9.89 -5.77
CA PRO A 5 0.18 -8.63 -5.65
C PRO A 5 1.22 -8.42 -6.74
N TYR A 6 1.84 -9.50 -7.23
CA TYR A 6 2.83 -9.41 -8.30
C TYR A 6 2.21 -9.03 -9.64
N ASN A 7 1.04 -9.56 -9.97
CA ASN A 7 0.34 -9.20 -11.19
C ASN A 7 -0.12 -7.74 -11.21
N ALA A 8 -0.39 -7.17 -10.02
CA ALA A 8 -0.81 -5.78 -9.90
C ALA A 8 0.36 -4.78 -9.96
N ALA A 9 1.58 -5.20 -9.60
CA ALA A 9 2.74 -4.32 -9.50
C ALA A 9 3.61 -4.36 -10.76
N SER A 10 3.87 -3.21 -11.35
CA SER A 10 4.67 -3.07 -12.58
C SER A 10 6.14 -2.69 -12.34
N GLU A 11 6.52 -2.40 -11.10
CA GLU A 11 7.83 -1.86 -10.77
C GLU A 11 8.63 -2.76 -9.82
N THR A 12 9.92 -2.94 -10.09
CA THR A 12 10.83 -3.78 -9.28
C THR A 12 10.83 -3.40 -7.79
N TYR A 13 10.78 -2.10 -7.48
CA TYR A 13 10.74 -1.62 -6.10
C TYR A 13 9.45 -2.05 -5.38
N VAL A 14 8.31 -1.90 -6.03
CA VAL A 14 6.99 -2.30 -5.50
C VAL A 14 6.92 -3.81 -5.28
N TRP A 15 7.46 -4.57 -6.24
CA TRP A 15 7.56 -6.02 -6.13
C TRP A 15 8.46 -6.45 -4.98
N SER A 16 9.64 -5.86 -4.88
CA SER A 16 10.59 -6.16 -3.79
C SER A 16 9.99 -5.88 -2.42
N PHE A 17 9.29 -4.75 -2.27
CA PHE A 17 8.60 -4.42 -1.03
C PHE A 17 7.50 -5.45 -0.71
N GLN A 18 6.63 -5.76 -1.66
CA GLN A 18 5.53 -6.72 -1.46
C GLN A 18 6.06 -8.12 -1.15
N TYR A 19 7.14 -8.55 -1.82
CA TYR A 19 7.82 -9.80 -1.51
C TYR A 19 8.33 -9.82 -0.07
N LYS A 20 9.03 -8.77 0.37
CA LYS A 20 9.55 -8.66 1.74
C LYS A 20 8.45 -8.65 2.78
N LEU A 21 7.32 -8.01 2.49
CA LEU A 21 6.17 -7.99 3.38
C LEU A 21 5.55 -9.38 3.52
N LEU A 22 5.25 -10.06 2.40
CA LEU A 22 4.63 -11.39 2.39
C LEU A 22 5.49 -12.47 3.04
N ASN A 23 6.81 -12.36 2.91
CA ASN A 23 7.77 -13.29 3.52
C ASN A 23 8.23 -12.85 4.92
N ASN A 24 7.58 -11.83 5.49
CA ASN A 24 7.93 -11.30 6.81
C ASN A 24 9.42 -10.90 6.94
N ILE A 25 10.00 -10.31 5.89
CA ILE A 25 11.43 -9.90 5.87
C ILE A 25 11.60 -8.43 6.32
N LEU A 26 10.52 -7.62 6.28
CA LEU A 26 10.60 -6.22 6.70
C LEU A 26 11.03 -6.09 8.15
N PHE A 27 11.99 -5.21 8.41
CA PHE A 27 12.49 -4.94 9.76
C PHE A 27 11.58 -3.98 10.52
N THR A 28 10.57 -4.53 11.19
CA THR A 28 9.75 -3.81 12.16
C THR A 28 10.50 -3.61 13.48
N ASN A 29 10.01 -2.71 14.36
CA ASN A 29 10.66 -2.47 15.65
C ASN A 29 10.75 -3.73 16.52
N THR A 30 9.73 -4.61 16.46
CA THR A 30 9.81 -5.91 17.17
C THR A 30 11.00 -6.75 16.71
N LYS A 31 11.31 -6.76 15.40
CA LYS A 31 12.47 -7.49 14.89
C LYS A 31 13.78 -6.80 15.25
N LEU A 32 13.84 -5.48 15.05
CA LEU A 32 15.03 -4.69 15.39
C LEU A 32 15.38 -4.80 16.88
N PHE A 33 14.37 -4.79 17.74
CA PHE A 33 14.53 -5.00 19.19
C PHE A 33 15.06 -6.40 19.49
N LYS A 34 14.51 -7.46 18.87
CA LYS A 34 14.97 -8.85 19.07
C LYS A 34 16.43 -9.08 18.72
N ILE A 35 16.94 -8.35 17.73
CA ILE A 35 18.36 -8.43 17.31
C ILE A 35 19.24 -7.37 17.98
N GLY A 36 18.72 -6.63 18.97
CA GLY A 36 19.49 -5.68 19.78
C GLY A 36 19.87 -4.38 19.08
N LEU A 37 19.23 -4.01 17.98
CA LEU A 37 19.53 -2.77 17.25
C LEU A 37 18.79 -1.54 17.77
N ILE A 38 17.71 -1.72 18.53
CA ILE A 38 16.94 -0.63 19.17
C ILE A 38 16.52 -1.06 20.58
N GLU A 39 16.24 -0.08 21.43
CA GLU A 39 15.90 -0.30 22.84
C GLU A 39 14.41 -0.54 23.08
N SER A 40 13.54 -0.32 22.09
CA SER A 40 12.08 -0.45 22.24
C SER A 40 11.44 -1.08 21.03
N GLU A 41 10.53 -2.03 21.26
CA GLU A 41 9.72 -2.65 20.20
C GLU A 41 8.41 -1.90 19.91
N ARG A 42 8.20 -0.72 20.52
CA ARG A 42 6.95 0.04 20.36
C ARG A 42 6.78 0.60 18.96
N CYS A 43 5.51 0.72 18.56
CA CYS A 43 5.12 1.23 17.25
C CYS A 43 5.63 2.66 17.02
N SER A 44 6.21 2.89 15.86
CA SER A 44 6.74 4.18 15.43
C SER A 44 5.67 5.28 15.31
N PHE A 45 4.40 4.91 15.17
CA PHE A 45 3.29 5.86 15.05
C PHE A 45 2.60 6.12 16.39
N CYS A 46 2.09 5.08 17.05
CA CYS A 46 1.28 5.24 18.26
C CYS A 46 2.09 5.13 19.55
N ALA A 47 3.30 4.61 19.53
CA ALA A 47 4.18 4.38 20.68
C ALA A 47 3.58 3.53 21.83
N ILE A 48 2.45 2.85 21.58
CA ILE A 48 1.70 2.10 22.60
C ILE A 48 1.96 0.59 22.47
N TYR A 49 1.67 0.03 21.30
CA TYR A 49 1.73 -1.40 21.05
C TYR A 49 3.04 -1.82 20.40
N LYS A 50 3.35 -3.11 20.41
CA LYS A 50 4.47 -3.68 19.65
C LYS A 50 4.29 -3.43 18.16
N GLU A 51 5.38 -3.08 17.48
CA GLU A 51 5.38 -2.89 16.03
C GLU A 51 5.75 -4.19 15.33
N ASP A 52 4.79 -5.05 15.13
CA ASP A 52 4.86 -6.13 14.15
C ASP A 52 4.19 -5.72 12.82
N LEU A 53 4.18 -6.60 11.83
CA LEU A 53 3.57 -6.31 10.53
C LEU A 53 2.05 -6.09 10.64
N TYR A 54 1.38 -6.87 11.49
CA TYR A 54 -0.05 -6.71 11.71
C TYR A 54 -0.38 -5.32 12.25
N HIS A 55 0.29 -4.94 13.35
CA HIS A 55 0.04 -3.65 13.98
C HIS A 55 0.40 -2.49 13.04
N LEU A 56 1.58 -2.53 12.41
CA LEU A 56 2.06 -1.45 11.56
C LEU A 56 1.14 -1.17 10.36
N PHE A 57 0.70 -2.21 9.66
CA PHE A 57 -0.07 -2.05 8.42
C PHE A 57 -1.58 -2.04 8.60
N TYR A 58 -2.10 -2.52 9.73
CA TYR A 58 -3.54 -2.65 9.92
C TYR A 58 -4.03 -2.31 11.34
N GLY A 59 -3.40 -2.85 12.39
CA GLY A 59 -3.87 -2.73 13.78
C GLY A 59 -3.68 -1.36 14.42
N CYS A 60 -2.69 -0.60 13.97
CA CYS A 60 -2.41 0.75 14.47
C CYS A 60 -3.55 1.73 14.17
N SER A 61 -3.88 2.60 15.12
CA SER A 61 -4.93 3.62 14.93
C SER A 61 -4.65 4.53 13.72
N TYR A 62 -3.39 4.88 13.47
CA TYR A 62 -2.99 5.66 12.30
C TYR A 62 -3.16 4.90 10.99
N ALA A 63 -2.82 3.61 10.97
CA ALA A 63 -3.04 2.76 9.80
C ALA A 63 -4.54 2.58 9.53
N ARG A 64 -5.35 2.34 10.58
CA ARG A 64 -6.81 2.25 10.44
C ARG A 64 -7.43 3.55 9.92
N ALA A 65 -7.02 4.70 10.44
CA ALA A 65 -7.48 5.99 9.94
C ALA A 65 -7.13 6.19 8.45
N PHE A 66 -5.93 5.79 8.04
CA PHE A 66 -5.52 5.80 6.64
C PHE A 66 -6.41 4.91 5.77
N TRP A 67 -6.63 3.65 6.16
CA TRP A 67 -7.45 2.71 5.39
C TRP A 67 -8.93 3.10 5.35
N ASN A 68 -9.47 3.70 6.41
CA ASN A 68 -10.83 4.25 6.39
C ASN A 68 -10.98 5.35 5.34
N ARG A 69 -10.00 6.26 5.25
CA ARG A 69 -9.98 7.30 4.20
C ARG A 69 -9.83 6.70 2.80
N PHE A 70 -9.00 5.67 2.66
CA PHE A 70 -8.84 4.93 1.41
C PHE A 70 -10.17 4.30 0.97
N CYS A 71 -10.85 3.59 1.87
CA CYS A 71 -12.13 2.95 1.57
C CYS A 71 -13.19 3.96 1.14
N ASN A 72 -13.32 5.07 1.88
CA ASN A 72 -14.26 6.14 1.54
C ASN A 72 -13.93 6.78 0.19
N TRP A 73 -12.65 7.07 -0.06
CA TRP A 73 -12.20 7.62 -1.34
C TRP A 73 -12.48 6.67 -2.51
N TRP A 74 -12.17 5.38 -2.37
CA TRP A 74 -12.45 4.38 -3.40
C TRP A 74 -13.93 4.22 -3.67
N SER A 75 -14.75 4.21 -2.62
CA SER A 75 -16.21 4.08 -2.74
C SER A 75 -16.87 5.23 -3.49
N ASN A 76 -16.23 6.40 -3.57
CA ASN A 76 -16.71 7.52 -4.38
C ASN A 76 -16.65 7.23 -5.91
N PHE A 77 -15.79 6.31 -6.35
CA PHE A 77 -15.69 5.91 -7.76
C PHE A 77 -16.53 4.69 -8.09
N ARG A 78 -16.94 3.96 -7.07
CA ARG A 78 -17.76 2.76 -7.19
C ARG A 78 -18.95 2.93 -6.28
N SER A 79 -20.15 2.71 -6.74
CA SER A 79 -21.35 2.69 -5.87
C SER A 79 -21.36 1.50 -4.90
N GLU A 80 -20.20 1.02 -4.51
CA GLU A 80 -19.97 -0.13 -3.62
C GLU A 80 -19.22 0.31 -2.36
N ASN A 81 -19.72 -0.09 -1.20
CA ASN A 81 -18.98 0.10 0.05
C ASN A 81 -17.78 -0.84 0.10
N LEU A 82 -16.58 -0.28 0.04
CA LEU A 82 -15.35 -1.04 0.25
C LEU A 82 -15.05 -1.14 1.75
N SER A 83 -14.78 -2.35 2.20
CA SER A 83 -14.25 -2.64 3.53
C SER A 83 -13.01 -3.51 3.36
N LEU A 84 -11.94 -3.19 4.06
CA LEU A 84 -10.67 -3.92 4.00
C LEU A 84 -10.46 -4.71 5.29
N SER A 85 -10.26 -6.02 5.16
CA SER A 85 -9.73 -6.87 6.22
C SER A 85 -8.19 -6.85 6.22
N LEU A 86 -7.59 -7.41 7.27
CA LEU A 86 -6.14 -7.63 7.30
C LEU A 86 -5.65 -8.41 6.07
N LYS A 87 -6.37 -9.46 5.70
CA LYS A 87 -6.02 -10.29 4.53
C LYS A 87 -6.02 -9.48 3.24
N ASP A 88 -7.03 -8.62 3.06
CA ASP A 88 -7.14 -7.78 1.86
C ASP A 88 -5.99 -6.77 1.79
N VAL A 89 -5.60 -6.20 2.93
CA VAL A 89 -4.44 -5.29 2.99
C VAL A 89 -3.14 -6.02 2.68
N ILE A 90 -2.90 -7.18 3.27
CA ILE A 90 -1.61 -7.89 3.12
C ILE A 90 -1.50 -8.60 1.78
N VAL A 91 -2.51 -9.38 1.40
CA VAL A 91 -2.51 -10.28 0.24
C VAL A 91 -3.18 -9.67 -0.98
N GLY A 92 -4.22 -8.84 -0.78
CA GLY A 92 -5.06 -8.33 -1.84
C GLY A 92 -6.28 -9.21 -2.14
N PHE A 93 -7.07 -8.79 -3.11
CA PHE A 93 -8.29 -9.47 -3.55
C PHE A 93 -8.03 -10.38 -4.74
N SER A 94 -8.48 -11.63 -4.70
CA SER A 94 -8.33 -12.59 -5.79
C SER A 94 -9.24 -12.30 -7.00
N ASN A 95 -10.42 -11.72 -6.77
CA ASN A 95 -11.49 -11.56 -7.77
C ASN A 95 -11.79 -10.08 -8.09
N ARG A 96 -10.92 -9.15 -7.72
CA ARG A 96 -11.11 -7.72 -7.95
C ARG A 96 -10.07 -7.16 -8.90
N ASN A 97 -10.38 -5.97 -9.41
CA ASN A 97 -9.57 -5.22 -10.35
C ASN A 97 -8.11 -5.09 -9.89
N ASP A 98 -7.17 -5.34 -10.79
CA ASP A 98 -5.74 -5.17 -10.58
C ASP A 98 -5.37 -3.76 -10.09
N LEU A 99 -6.14 -2.74 -10.49
CA LEU A 99 -5.94 -1.38 -10.00
C LEU A 99 -6.16 -1.26 -8.50
N LEU A 100 -7.22 -1.86 -7.94
CA LEU A 100 -7.46 -1.82 -6.48
C LEU A 100 -6.31 -2.48 -5.71
N ASN A 101 -5.86 -3.65 -6.16
CA ASN A 101 -4.72 -4.35 -5.54
C ASN A 101 -3.44 -3.51 -5.63
N TYR A 102 -3.20 -2.87 -6.76
CA TYR A 102 -2.05 -1.97 -6.94
C TYR A 102 -2.11 -0.76 -6.00
N LEU A 103 -3.27 -0.13 -5.87
CA LEU A 103 -3.47 1.01 -4.96
C LEU A 103 -3.30 0.61 -3.48
N ILE A 104 -3.73 -0.60 -3.10
CA ILE A 104 -3.47 -1.14 -1.76
C ILE A 104 -1.96 -1.29 -1.52
N ILE A 105 -1.19 -1.74 -2.51
CA ILE A 105 0.28 -1.83 -2.39
C ILE A 105 0.89 -0.44 -2.22
N ILE A 106 0.44 0.56 -3.00
CA ILE A 106 0.89 1.96 -2.82
C ILE A 106 0.54 2.48 -1.43
N GLY A 107 -0.64 2.17 -0.91
CA GLY A 107 -1.03 2.52 0.46
C GLY A 107 -0.10 1.93 1.52
N LYS A 108 0.24 0.65 1.38
CA LYS A 108 1.24 0.00 2.26
C LYS A 108 2.62 0.65 2.16
N LEU A 109 3.04 1.02 0.95
CA LEU A 109 4.29 1.75 0.74
C LEU A 109 4.27 3.11 1.44
N CYS A 110 3.16 3.84 1.38
CA CYS A 110 3.01 5.11 2.10
C CYS A 110 3.18 4.93 3.61
N ILE A 111 2.56 3.89 4.20
CA ILE A 111 2.70 3.57 5.61
C ILE A 111 4.16 3.22 5.94
N TRP A 112 4.79 2.37 5.14
CA TRP A 112 6.18 1.95 5.35
C TRP A 112 7.18 3.11 5.24
N GLU A 113 7.04 3.96 4.22
CA GLU A 113 7.93 5.12 4.03
C GLU A 113 7.70 6.18 5.11
N SER A 114 6.46 6.44 5.52
CA SER A 114 6.17 7.35 6.62
C SER A 114 6.84 6.89 7.91
N ARG A 115 6.78 5.60 8.21
CA ARG A 115 7.50 5.01 9.35
C ARG A 115 9.02 5.25 9.25
N ARG A 116 9.62 5.01 8.08
CA ARG A 116 11.06 5.24 7.86
C ARG A 116 11.46 6.70 8.02
N ASN A 117 10.59 7.60 7.59
CA ASN A 117 10.79 9.06 7.66
C ASN A 117 10.37 9.65 9.02
N LYS A 118 9.99 8.82 9.99
CA LYS A 118 9.50 9.24 11.32
C LYS A 118 8.34 10.24 11.22
N SER A 119 7.45 10.04 10.27
CA SER A 119 6.25 10.84 10.03
C SER A 119 4.99 9.97 10.10
N ILE A 120 3.84 10.60 10.26
CA ILE A 120 2.54 9.90 10.26
C ILE A 120 2.09 9.67 8.81
N PRO A 121 1.51 8.50 8.46
CA PRO A 121 0.99 8.27 7.13
C PRO A 121 -0.21 9.17 6.84
N THR A 122 -0.11 10.01 5.83
CA THR A 122 -1.19 10.91 5.41
C THR A 122 -1.82 10.44 4.11
N PHE A 123 -3.13 10.64 3.98
CA PHE A 123 -3.84 10.29 2.76
C PHE A 123 -3.43 11.19 1.57
N ASN A 124 -3.04 12.43 1.83
CA ASN A 124 -2.51 13.31 0.80
C ASN A 124 -1.22 12.78 0.17
N LEU A 125 -0.31 12.24 0.96
CA LEU A 125 0.90 11.58 0.44
C LEU A 125 0.54 10.42 -0.50
N PHE A 126 -0.47 9.63 -0.13
CA PHE A 126 -0.98 8.55 -0.99
C PHE A 126 -1.51 9.10 -2.32
N LEU A 127 -2.36 10.13 -2.30
CA LEU A 127 -2.90 10.73 -3.53
C LEU A 127 -1.80 11.27 -4.44
N HIS A 128 -0.79 11.95 -3.90
CA HIS A 128 0.38 12.40 -4.67
C HIS A 128 1.14 11.24 -5.31
N LYS A 129 1.34 10.14 -4.58
CA LYS A 129 2.00 8.96 -5.13
C LYS A 129 1.17 8.30 -6.23
N VAL A 130 -0.13 8.18 -6.06
CA VAL A 130 -1.03 7.64 -7.08
C VAL A 130 -0.97 8.47 -8.35
N GLU A 131 -1.05 9.80 -8.23
CA GLU A 131 -0.98 10.70 -9.40
C GLU A 131 0.38 10.62 -10.09
N ALA A 132 1.48 10.63 -9.34
CA ALA A 132 2.83 10.49 -9.92
C ALA A 132 2.98 9.15 -10.68
N LYS A 133 2.45 8.05 -10.14
CA LYS A 133 2.45 6.74 -10.78
C LYS A 133 1.61 6.72 -12.05
N LYS A 134 0.40 7.28 -11.99
CA LYS A 134 -0.49 7.42 -13.14
C LYS A 134 0.19 8.19 -14.28
N GLN A 135 0.84 9.32 -13.98
CA GLN A 135 1.57 10.11 -14.96
C GLN A 135 2.76 9.34 -15.56
N SER A 136 3.54 8.66 -14.73
CA SER A 136 4.66 7.83 -15.18
C SER A 136 4.20 6.71 -16.13
N GLU A 137 3.15 5.96 -15.76
CA GLU A 137 2.58 4.91 -16.61
C GLU A 137 2.01 5.47 -17.91
N ARG A 138 1.40 6.66 -17.87
CA ARG A 138 0.92 7.35 -19.08
C ARG A 138 2.04 7.64 -20.08
N LEU A 139 3.17 8.18 -19.58
CA LEU A 139 4.32 8.48 -20.44
C LEU A 139 4.92 7.22 -21.05
N ILE A 140 5.04 6.14 -20.27
CA ILE A 140 5.50 4.84 -20.75
C ILE A 140 4.53 4.27 -21.80
N ALA A 141 3.22 4.36 -21.54
CA ALA A 141 2.20 3.89 -22.47
C ALA A 141 2.19 4.67 -23.82
N LEU A 142 2.44 5.98 -23.76
CA LEU A 142 2.61 6.82 -24.96
C LEU A 142 3.83 6.38 -25.77
N LYS A 143 5.00 6.21 -25.09
CA LYS A 143 6.23 5.76 -25.73
C LYS A 143 6.07 4.39 -26.39
N ASN A 144 5.36 3.47 -25.76
CA ASN A 144 5.19 2.10 -26.21
C ASN A 144 3.93 1.88 -27.09
N LYS A 145 3.19 2.94 -27.43
CA LYS A 145 1.93 2.89 -28.20
C LYS A 145 0.85 2.00 -27.52
N LYS A 146 0.85 1.93 -26.17
CA LYS A 146 -0.08 1.15 -25.35
C LYS A 146 -1.06 2.01 -24.55
N LEU A 147 -1.47 3.15 -25.11
CA LEU A 147 -2.36 4.09 -24.41
C LEU A 147 -3.74 3.49 -24.12
N HIS A 148 -4.20 2.54 -24.93
CA HIS A 148 -5.44 1.80 -24.68
C HIS A 148 -5.38 1.02 -23.36
N ASP A 149 -4.29 0.29 -23.12
CA ASP A 149 -4.10 -0.51 -21.90
C ASP A 149 -4.03 0.38 -20.65
N PHE A 150 -3.34 1.52 -20.77
CA PHE A 150 -3.30 2.54 -19.72
C PHE A 150 -4.70 3.06 -19.39
N ARG A 151 -5.48 3.46 -20.39
CA ARG A 151 -6.85 3.95 -20.19
C ARG A 151 -7.72 2.91 -19.52
N LYS A 152 -7.71 1.68 -19.98
CA LYS A 152 -8.45 0.56 -19.41
C LYS A 152 -8.12 0.33 -17.94
N ARG A 153 -6.83 0.43 -17.56
CA ARG A 153 -6.38 0.26 -16.16
C ARG A 153 -6.85 1.39 -15.26
N TRP A 154 -6.67 2.64 -15.72
CA TRP A 154 -6.90 3.85 -14.91
C TRP A 154 -8.28 4.48 -15.12
N GLU A 155 -9.14 3.88 -15.92
CA GLU A 155 -10.45 4.42 -16.34
C GLU A 155 -11.27 4.96 -15.18
N LEU A 156 -11.29 4.25 -14.05
CA LEU A 156 -12.04 4.64 -12.86
C LEU A 156 -11.53 5.93 -12.18
N LEU A 157 -10.28 6.31 -12.44
CA LEU A 157 -9.62 7.48 -11.84
C LEU A 157 -9.35 8.58 -12.88
N LEU A 158 -9.92 8.49 -14.08
CA LEU A 158 -9.79 9.49 -15.15
C LEU A 158 -10.95 10.51 -15.19
N LEU A 159 -11.95 10.29 -14.35
CA LEU A 159 -13.14 11.17 -14.26
C LEU A 159 -12.90 12.35 -13.33
#